data_0ac75a13212bf3a6238b6125928e3b56
#
_entry.id   0ac75a13212bf3a6238b6125928e3b56
#
_cell.length_a   1.000
_cell.length_b   1.000
_cell.length_c   1.000
_cell.angle_alpha   90.00
_cell.angle_beta   90.00
_cell.angle_gamma   90.00
#
_symmetry.space_group_name_H-M   'P 1'
#
loop_
_entity.id
_entity.type
_entity.pdbx_description
1 polymer ?
#
loop_
_entity_poly.entity_id
_entity_poly.type
_entity_poly.pdbx_seq_one_letter_code
_entity_poly.pdbx_strand_id
1 'polypeptide(L)'
;MNDWPEAWSDDNRGRRYGRGSASAQPESPRVMRQVRRGQSAPPGQGAYGGVPQQPQYVDGHGSGGYDDYDSGYNTGQVYGGAGGRGGGDGRGSQRPAPDWRRRIKWTAITLVTVLFVTTVATYFWADSKLNREVDLSKVIERPEKGEGTNYLIVGSDSREGLSDEDKKRLRTGSAEGKRTDSVMILHTGDNGPTLISLPRDSNVEIPTFKGSESGKIYQGTGRQVKLNAAYAEDGPELLVRTVEFNTGLHIDHYVEIGFGGFANIVDAVGGVEMDIPQDIKDTKSGADFKKGKQTLNGEEALAFVRTRYALPGSDLDRTKNQQKFLSALASQVATPSTVLNPFRLYPTMGAGLDSLIVDKEMGLFDLADMFWSMKGVSGGEGTSMNMPLAGSSGGNLLWNKDKVKQLVNQLNNDEKVTVTGD
;
A
#
# COMPACT_ATOMS: atom_id res chain seq x y z
N MET A 1 -44.44 2.79 -26.92
CA MET A 1 -45.16 2.87 -25.63
C MET A 1 -44.08 2.80 -24.58
N ASN A 2 -43.80 3.95 -23.99
CA ASN A 2 -42.72 4.12 -22.99
C ASN A 2 -43.41 4.22 -21.65
N ASP A 3 -43.42 3.14 -20.90
CA ASP A 3 -43.84 3.15 -19.49
C ASP A 3 -42.60 3.24 -18.60
N TRP A 4 -42.26 4.49 -18.22
CA TRP A 4 -41.34 4.78 -17.13
C TRP A 4 -42.16 5.05 -15.86
N PRO A 5 -41.78 4.57 -14.68
CA PRO A 5 -42.49 4.85 -13.44
C PRO A 5 -42.46 6.37 -13.13
N GLU A 6 -43.62 6.90 -12.71
CA GLU A 6 -43.91 8.33 -12.45
C GLU A 6 -43.08 8.99 -11.30
N ALA A 7 -42.07 8.36 -10.78
CA ALA A 7 -41.24 8.87 -9.66
C ALA A 7 -40.20 9.91 -10.10
N TRP A 8 -40.12 10.30 -11.37
CA TRP A 8 -39.05 11.16 -11.90
C TRP A 8 -39.53 12.40 -12.64
N SER A 9 -40.75 12.84 -12.40
CA SER A 9 -41.22 14.13 -12.90
C SER A 9 -41.13 15.20 -11.82
N ASP A 10 -40.15 16.09 -11.98
CA ASP A 10 -40.07 17.37 -11.28
C ASP A 10 -41.25 18.25 -11.67
N ASP A 11 -42.31 18.26 -10.87
CA ASP A 11 -43.24 19.36 -10.81
C ASP A 11 -43.91 19.41 -9.44
N ASN A 12 -43.34 20.15 -8.54
CA ASN A 12 -44.06 20.60 -7.35
C ASN A 12 -43.67 22.03 -6.95
N ARG A 13 -44.21 22.96 -7.76
CA ARG A 13 -44.37 24.36 -7.32
C ARG A 13 -45.56 24.45 -6.36
N GLY A 14 -45.28 24.78 -5.12
CA GLY A 14 -46.18 25.51 -4.27
C GLY A 14 -47.12 24.75 -3.37
N ARG A 15 -46.70 24.58 -2.13
CA ARG A 15 -47.65 24.71 -0.99
C ARG A 15 -46.94 25.30 0.22
N ARG A 16 -47.40 26.51 0.59
CA ARG A 16 -47.16 27.15 1.87
C ARG A 16 -47.84 26.35 2.99
N TYR A 17 -47.13 26.01 4.00
CA TYR A 17 -47.62 25.80 5.38
C TYR A 17 -46.57 26.38 6.28
N GLY A 18 -46.84 27.26 7.13
CA GLY A 18 -47.74 27.31 8.26
C GLY A 18 -46.83 27.55 9.45
N ARG A 19 -46.89 28.76 10.05
CA ARG A 19 -46.15 29.18 11.23
C ARG A 19 -46.20 28.17 12.35
N GLY A 20 -45.03 27.77 12.87
CA GLY A 20 -44.84 27.22 14.20
C GLY A 20 -43.65 27.96 14.82
N SER A 21 -43.94 28.84 15.75
CA SER A 21 -43.00 29.63 16.54
C SER A 21 -42.30 28.72 17.57
N ALA A 22 -41.00 28.58 17.48
CA ALA A 22 -40.15 28.23 18.60
C ALA A 22 -38.93 29.14 18.56
N SER A 23 -38.89 30.12 19.45
CA SER A 23 -37.78 30.98 19.73
C SER A 23 -36.67 30.20 20.42
N ALA A 24 -35.61 29.88 19.68
CA ALA A 24 -34.32 29.51 20.23
C ALA A 24 -33.34 30.63 19.97
N GLN A 25 -32.94 31.35 21.04
CA GLN A 25 -31.88 32.35 21.00
C GLN A 25 -30.54 31.65 20.62
N PRO A 26 -29.70 32.26 19.75
CA PRO A 26 -28.38 31.74 19.50
C PRO A 26 -27.49 31.97 20.72
N GLU A 27 -26.94 30.91 21.25
CA GLU A 27 -25.89 30.99 22.28
C GLU A 27 -24.65 31.63 21.69
N SER A 28 -24.12 32.62 22.42
CA SER A 28 -22.88 33.35 22.10
C SER A 28 -21.68 32.39 22.14
N PRO A 29 -20.68 32.55 21.25
CA PRO A 29 -19.50 31.72 21.24
C PRO A 29 -18.69 31.87 22.52
N ARG A 30 -18.45 30.79 23.24
CA ARG A 30 -17.54 30.74 24.39
C ARG A 30 -16.11 30.95 23.93
N VAL A 31 -15.55 32.09 24.27
CA VAL A 31 -14.14 32.41 24.13
C VAL A 31 -13.32 31.48 25.04
N MET A 32 -12.52 30.61 24.48
CA MET A 32 -11.52 29.85 25.23
C MET A 32 -10.43 30.82 25.73
N ARG A 33 -10.17 30.82 27.04
CA ARG A 33 -9.09 31.55 27.68
C ARG A 33 -7.76 31.10 27.12
N GLN A 34 -7.05 32.00 26.45
CA GLN A 34 -5.62 31.85 26.16
C GLN A 34 -4.84 31.82 27.48
N VAL A 35 -4.06 30.78 27.66
CA VAL A 35 -3.04 30.70 28.73
C VAL A 35 -1.94 31.70 28.35
N ARG A 36 -1.84 32.80 29.08
CA ARG A 36 -0.77 33.78 28.96
C ARG A 36 0.54 33.14 29.42
N ARG A 37 1.47 32.91 28.51
CA ARG A 37 2.90 32.80 28.80
C ARG A 37 3.38 34.12 29.36
N GLY A 38 4.09 34.07 30.52
CA GLY A 38 4.54 35.20 31.25
C GLY A 38 5.35 36.20 30.43
N GLN A 39 4.99 37.43 30.59
CA GLN A 39 5.74 38.60 30.13
C GLN A 39 7.00 38.74 30.99
N SER A 40 8.16 38.73 30.35
CA SER A 40 9.41 39.23 30.91
C SER A 40 9.41 40.77 30.89
N ALA A 41 9.76 41.37 32.00
CA ALA A 41 9.89 42.78 32.22
C ALA A 41 11.03 43.43 31.39
N PRO A 42 10.97 44.76 31.14
CA PRO A 42 11.97 45.45 30.32
C PRO A 42 13.29 45.69 31.06
N PRO A 43 14.41 45.90 30.32
CA PRO A 43 15.75 45.98 30.92
C PRO A 43 16.04 47.33 31.50
N GLY A 44 16.49 47.33 32.78
CA GLY A 44 17.20 48.43 33.42
C GLY A 44 18.63 48.46 32.99
N GLN A 45 19.14 49.67 32.71
CA GLN A 45 20.55 49.97 32.42
C GLN A 45 21.44 49.70 33.61
N GLY A 46 22.64 49.14 33.32
CA GLY A 46 23.76 49.33 34.24
C GLY A 46 24.75 48.17 34.25
N ALA A 47 25.98 48.51 33.84
CA ALA A 47 27.28 48.01 34.25
C ALA A 47 27.93 46.82 33.54
N TYR A 48 28.99 47.15 32.87
CA TYR A 48 30.13 46.38 32.36
C TYR A 48 30.61 45.23 33.27
N GLY A 49 31.00 44.13 32.64
CA GLY A 49 31.88 43.18 33.31
C GLY A 49 31.83 41.77 32.76
N GLY A 50 32.87 41.37 32.01
CA GLY A 50 33.38 40.04 32.04
C GLY A 50 32.96 39.04 30.98
N VAL A 51 33.71 39.03 29.88
CA VAL A 51 33.80 37.94 28.93
C VAL A 51 34.62 36.79 29.57
N PRO A 52 34.20 35.54 29.52
CA PRO A 52 35.07 34.42 29.91
C PRO A 52 36.15 34.25 28.85
N GLN A 53 37.41 34.41 29.26
CA GLN A 53 38.59 34.16 28.46
C GLN A 53 38.77 32.66 28.22
N GLN A 54 39.06 32.29 27.00
CA GLN A 54 39.67 31.04 26.63
C GLN A 54 41.11 30.97 27.13
N PRO A 55 41.62 29.79 27.50
CA PRO A 55 43.05 29.65 27.86
C PRO A 55 43.92 29.87 26.64
N GLN A 56 44.76 30.89 26.70
CA GLN A 56 45.82 31.15 25.76
C GLN A 56 46.94 30.14 25.91
N TYR A 57 47.32 29.53 24.79
CA TYR A 57 48.62 28.88 24.62
C TYR A 57 49.70 29.96 24.68
N VAL A 58 50.60 29.80 25.61
CA VAL A 58 51.80 30.65 25.73
C VAL A 58 52.92 29.99 24.92
N ASP A 59 53.25 30.56 23.78
CA ASP A 59 54.49 30.32 23.08
C ASP A 59 55.60 31.11 23.79
N GLY A 60 56.47 30.35 24.49
CA GLY A 60 57.70 30.89 25.08
C GLY A 60 58.88 30.64 24.15
N HIS A 61 59.22 31.64 23.30
CA HIS A 61 60.53 31.70 22.70
C HIS A 61 61.55 32.20 23.73
N GLY A 62 62.56 31.40 24.01
CA GLY A 62 63.75 31.77 24.76
C GLY A 62 64.96 31.10 24.13
N SER A 63 65.76 31.93 23.52
CA SER A 63 67.02 31.61 22.81
C SER A 63 68.16 31.25 23.74
N GLY A 64 69.01 30.34 23.28
CA GLY A 64 70.44 30.48 23.50
C GLY A 64 71.09 29.41 24.41
N GLY A 65 72.11 28.76 23.94
CA GLY A 65 73.17 28.15 24.72
C GLY A 65 73.55 26.76 24.21
N TYR A 66 74.69 26.76 23.59
CA TYR A 66 75.45 25.61 23.14
C TYR A 66 76.08 24.83 24.32
N ASP A 67 76.51 23.60 24.01
CA ASP A 67 77.50 22.77 24.67
C ASP A 67 76.92 21.94 25.86
N ASP A 68 77.05 20.64 25.99
CA ASP A 68 78.29 19.86 25.92
C ASP A 68 77.94 18.36 26.00
N TYR A 69 78.81 17.55 25.43
CA TYR A 69 78.81 16.11 25.61
C TYR A 69 79.15 15.72 27.02
N ASP A 70 78.39 14.89 27.68
CA ASP A 70 79.00 13.99 28.70
C ASP A 70 78.30 12.63 28.75
N SER A 71 79.14 11.64 28.48
CA SER A 71 78.90 10.21 28.62
C SER A 71 79.10 9.84 30.07
N GLY A 72 78.01 9.75 30.81
CA GLY A 72 78.06 9.32 32.22
C GLY A 72 77.56 7.90 32.43
N TYR A 73 78.47 6.93 32.35
CA TYR A 73 78.27 5.62 32.95
C TYR A 73 78.20 5.77 34.45
N ASN A 74 77.02 5.48 35.03
CA ASN A 74 76.96 5.43 36.52
C ASN A 74 76.80 3.97 36.94
N THR A 75 77.91 3.30 37.15
CA THR A 75 78.02 2.07 37.89
C THR A 75 78.09 2.39 39.41
N GLY A 76 76.94 2.40 40.04
CA GLY A 76 76.82 2.53 41.49
C GLY A 76 76.33 1.24 42.11
N GLN A 77 77.26 0.30 42.33
CA GLN A 77 77.03 -0.79 43.29
C GLN A 77 77.15 -0.24 44.68
N VAL A 78 76.05 -0.24 45.42
CA VAL A 78 76.09 -0.06 46.89
C VAL A 78 75.77 -1.42 47.52
N TYR A 79 76.79 -2.05 48.07
CA TYR A 79 76.65 -3.14 49.04
C TYR A 79 76.25 -2.56 50.38
N GLY A 80 75.19 -3.20 50.95
CA GLY A 80 75.01 -2.97 52.37
C GLY A 80 73.67 -3.33 52.93
N GLY A 81 73.57 -4.40 53.69
CA GLY A 81 72.56 -4.51 54.70
C GLY A 81 71.61 -5.67 54.62
N ALA A 82 71.92 -6.70 55.34
CA ALA A 82 71.03 -7.83 55.63
C ALA A 82 69.77 -7.40 56.40
N GLY A 83 68.70 -8.03 56.17
CA GLY A 83 67.57 -8.16 57.10
C GLY A 83 66.22 -7.68 56.61
N GLY A 84 65.35 -8.57 56.36
CA GLY A 84 63.93 -8.27 56.20
C GLY A 84 63.17 -9.24 55.26
N ARG A 85 62.80 -10.36 55.83
CA ARG A 85 61.72 -11.20 55.17
C ARG A 85 60.49 -10.39 55.07
N GLY A 86 60.06 -10.13 53.83
CA GLY A 86 58.74 -9.60 53.47
C GLY A 86 58.41 -10.12 52.12
N GLY A 87 57.79 -11.30 52.09
CA GLY A 87 57.21 -11.86 50.86
C GLY A 87 56.04 -10.98 50.35
N GLY A 88 56.31 -10.12 49.38
CA GLY A 88 55.33 -9.43 48.62
C GLY A 88 55.17 -10.15 47.28
N ASP A 89 54.30 -11.14 47.21
CA ASP A 89 53.87 -11.71 45.95
C ASP A 89 53.21 -10.60 45.12
N GLY A 90 54.01 -9.90 44.35
CA GLY A 90 53.60 -9.01 43.31
C GLY A 90 52.96 -9.84 42.18
N ARG A 91 51.83 -10.49 42.47
CA ARG A 91 50.92 -10.98 41.44
C ARG A 91 50.31 -9.75 40.76
N GLY A 92 51.02 -9.20 39.79
CA GLY A 92 50.43 -8.37 38.79
C GLY A 92 49.24 -9.13 38.24
N SER A 93 48.03 -8.69 38.59
CA SER A 93 46.81 -9.25 38.00
C SER A 93 46.86 -9.01 36.50
N GLN A 94 47.46 -9.95 35.77
CA GLN A 94 47.32 -9.99 34.32
C GLN A 94 45.84 -10.12 34.07
N ARG A 95 45.20 -9.01 33.66
CA ARG A 95 43.83 -9.04 33.21
C ARG A 95 43.77 -10.05 32.06
N PRO A 96 42.96 -11.11 32.19
CA PRO A 96 42.87 -12.13 31.14
C PRO A 96 42.57 -11.46 29.82
N ALA A 97 43.31 -11.82 28.79
CA ALA A 97 43.08 -11.30 27.44
C ALA A 97 41.58 -11.46 27.08
N PRO A 98 40.95 -10.45 26.54
CA PRO A 98 39.52 -10.49 26.22
C PRO A 98 39.25 -11.67 25.28
N ASP A 99 38.35 -12.56 25.69
CA ASP A 99 37.99 -13.77 24.96
C ASP A 99 37.13 -13.38 23.72
N TRP A 100 37.83 -12.98 22.63
CA TRP A 100 37.25 -12.47 21.39
C TRP A 100 36.25 -13.45 20.81
N ARG A 101 36.54 -14.76 20.89
CA ARG A 101 35.62 -15.80 20.38
C ARG A 101 34.29 -15.79 21.13
N ARG A 102 34.34 -15.65 22.43
CA ARG A 102 33.15 -15.57 23.30
C ARG A 102 32.37 -14.28 23.04
N ARG A 103 33.04 -13.15 22.86
CA ARG A 103 32.40 -11.86 22.52
C ARG A 103 31.72 -11.92 21.15
N ILE A 104 32.38 -12.42 20.11
CA ILE A 104 31.82 -12.61 18.78
C ILE A 104 30.60 -13.53 18.85
N LYS A 105 30.68 -14.66 19.57
CA LYS A 105 29.54 -15.57 19.73
C LYS A 105 28.34 -14.88 20.39
N TRP A 106 28.53 -14.15 21.49
CA TRP A 106 27.46 -13.44 22.16
C TRP A 106 26.90 -12.29 21.32
N THR A 107 27.74 -11.55 20.61
CA THR A 107 27.29 -10.50 19.68
C THR A 107 26.46 -11.09 18.55
N ALA A 108 26.89 -12.20 17.97
CA ALA A 108 26.13 -12.90 16.91
C ALA A 108 24.77 -13.39 17.43
N ILE A 109 24.74 -14.01 18.63
CA ILE A 109 23.48 -14.46 19.25
C ILE A 109 22.56 -13.25 19.50
N THR A 110 23.08 -12.16 20.05
CA THR A 110 22.29 -10.94 20.30
C THR A 110 21.72 -10.38 19.00
N LEU A 111 22.53 -10.28 17.94
CA LEU A 111 22.07 -9.82 16.61
C LEU A 111 20.96 -10.71 16.06
N VAL A 112 21.11 -12.03 16.11
CA VAL A 112 20.08 -12.97 15.65
C VAL A 112 18.81 -12.85 16.48
N THR A 113 18.95 -12.72 17.81
CA THR A 113 17.79 -12.53 18.70
C THR A 113 17.05 -11.22 18.41
N VAL A 114 17.80 -10.10 18.26
CA VAL A 114 17.20 -8.81 17.89
C VAL A 114 16.50 -8.89 16.54
N LEU A 115 17.14 -9.49 15.54
CA LEU A 115 16.55 -9.68 14.23
C LEU A 115 15.27 -10.52 14.30
N PHE A 116 15.29 -11.62 15.05
CA PHE A 116 14.13 -12.47 15.27
C PHE A 116 12.97 -11.71 15.93
N VAL A 117 13.26 -11.00 17.03
CA VAL A 117 12.24 -10.22 17.76
C VAL A 117 11.67 -9.11 16.88
N THR A 118 12.51 -8.40 16.13
CA THR A 118 12.03 -7.34 15.20
C THR A 118 11.18 -7.93 14.07
N THR A 119 11.56 -9.07 13.51
CA THR A 119 10.77 -9.74 12.46
C THR A 119 9.40 -10.17 12.98
N VAL A 120 9.35 -10.80 14.15
CA VAL A 120 8.08 -11.21 14.78
C VAL A 120 7.21 -10.00 15.10
N ALA A 121 7.79 -8.96 15.70
CA ALA A 121 7.07 -7.72 16.01
C ALA A 121 6.53 -7.04 14.73
N THR A 122 7.32 -6.98 13.67
CA THR A 122 6.91 -6.44 12.37
C THR A 122 5.77 -7.26 11.77
N TYR A 123 5.85 -8.59 11.87
CA TYR A 123 4.78 -9.46 11.38
C TYR A 123 3.44 -9.16 12.08
N PHE A 124 3.40 -9.15 13.41
CA PHE A 124 2.17 -8.86 14.15
C PHE A 124 1.67 -7.44 13.93
N TRP A 125 2.58 -6.47 13.82
CA TRP A 125 2.22 -5.09 13.48
C TRP A 125 1.58 -5.01 12.08
N ALA A 126 2.19 -5.64 11.08
CA ALA A 126 1.67 -5.65 9.71
C ALA A 126 0.33 -6.40 9.61
N ASP A 127 0.21 -7.55 10.29
CA ASP A 127 -1.02 -8.32 10.31
C ASP A 127 -2.20 -7.55 10.94
N SER A 128 -1.91 -6.76 11.98
CA SER A 128 -2.91 -5.90 12.63
C SER A 128 -3.39 -4.73 11.78
N LYS A 129 -2.68 -4.42 10.67
CA LYS A 129 -3.00 -3.35 9.72
C LYS A 129 -3.92 -3.80 8.59
N LEU A 130 -4.08 -5.11 8.39
CA LEU A 130 -4.96 -5.65 7.36
C LEU A 130 -6.42 -5.39 7.70
N ASN A 131 -7.13 -4.76 6.77
CA ASN A 131 -8.55 -4.47 6.90
C ASN A 131 -9.39 -5.65 6.36
N ARG A 132 -9.69 -6.63 7.23
CA ARG A 132 -10.38 -7.90 6.91
C ARG A 132 -11.88 -7.75 7.00
N GLU A 133 -12.51 -7.12 6.01
CA GLU A 133 -13.95 -6.84 6.02
C GLU A 133 -14.78 -7.90 5.27
N VAL A 134 -14.21 -8.51 4.22
CA VAL A 134 -14.96 -9.38 3.30
C VAL A 134 -15.01 -10.82 3.84
N ASP A 135 -16.21 -11.40 3.88
CA ASP A 135 -16.42 -12.75 4.40
C ASP A 135 -16.80 -13.74 3.30
N LEU A 136 -15.80 -14.37 2.70
CA LEU A 136 -16.02 -15.34 1.63
C LEU A 136 -16.75 -16.61 2.09
N SER A 137 -16.86 -16.87 3.39
CA SER A 137 -17.67 -17.98 3.92
C SER A 137 -19.17 -17.77 3.73
N LYS A 138 -19.59 -16.52 3.46
CA LYS A 138 -21.00 -16.19 3.13
C LYS A 138 -21.36 -16.49 1.68
N VAL A 139 -20.38 -16.68 0.81
CA VAL A 139 -20.58 -17.02 -0.61
C VAL A 139 -21.03 -18.46 -0.70
N ILE A 140 -22.21 -18.68 -1.26
CA ILE A 140 -22.84 -20.02 -1.36
C ILE A 140 -22.57 -20.67 -2.73
N GLU A 141 -22.72 -21.98 -2.81
CA GLU A 141 -22.62 -22.75 -4.05
C GLU A 141 -21.34 -22.44 -4.85
N ARG A 142 -20.21 -22.39 -4.14
CA ARG A 142 -18.90 -22.10 -4.74
C ARG A 142 -18.44 -23.28 -5.60
N PRO A 143 -17.72 -23.03 -6.71
CA PRO A 143 -17.03 -24.07 -7.47
C PRO A 143 -16.03 -24.83 -6.58
N GLU A 144 -15.69 -26.06 -6.99
CA GLU A 144 -14.58 -26.78 -6.38
C GLU A 144 -13.26 -26.01 -6.60
N LYS A 145 -12.39 -26.04 -5.59
CA LYS A 145 -11.06 -25.44 -5.67
C LYS A 145 -10.19 -26.24 -6.64
N GLY A 146 -9.59 -25.52 -7.60
CA GLY A 146 -8.56 -26.06 -8.49
C GLY A 146 -7.16 -26.02 -7.86
N GLU A 147 -6.15 -26.28 -8.68
CA GLU A 147 -4.75 -26.07 -8.30
C GLU A 147 -4.40 -24.57 -8.29
N GLY A 148 -3.34 -24.22 -7.59
CA GLY A 148 -2.91 -22.83 -7.43
C GLY A 148 -3.83 -21.99 -6.56
N THR A 149 -3.70 -20.66 -6.64
CA THR A 149 -4.48 -19.70 -5.85
C THR A 149 -5.02 -18.60 -6.75
N ASN A 150 -6.31 -18.28 -6.60
CA ASN A 150 -7.00 -17.27 -7.38
C ASN A 150 -7.37 -16.06 -6.52
N TYR A 151 -6.80 -14.90 -6.82
CA TYR A 151 -7.09 -13.63 -6.18
C TYR A 151 -8.03 -12.81 -7.05
N LEU A 152 -9.17 -12.35 -6.51
CA LEU A 152 -10.02 -11.36 -7.17
C LEU A 152 -9.59 -9.97 -6.70
N ILE A 153 -8.95 -9.22 -7.60
CA ILE A 153 -8.43 -7.88 -7.35
C ILE A 153 -9.42 -6.86 -7.90
N VAL A 154 -9.90 -5.98 -7.05
CA VAL A 154 -10.97 -5.03 -7.35
C VAL A 154 -10.51 -3.60 -7.10
N GLY A 155 -10.64 -2.76 -8.12
CA GLY A 155 -10.53 -1.31 -7.99
C GLY A 155 -11.92 -0.70 -7.84
N SER A 156 -12.24 -0.18 -6.67
CA SER A 156 -13.53 0.48 -6.42
C SER A 156 -13.42 1.99 -6.50
N ASP A 157 -14.55 2.63 -6.83
CA ASP A 157 -14.68 4.07 -6.77
C ASP A 157 -15.06 4.56 -5.35
N SER A 158 -14.77 3.74 -4.32
CA SER A 158 -15.01 4.06 -2.94
C SER A 158 -14.28 5.35 -2.55
N ARG A 159 -15.03 6.24 -1.92
CA ARG A 159 -14.56 7.52 -1.38
C ARG A 159 -14.54 7.51 0.13
N GLU A 160 -14.69 6.34 0.72
CA GLU A 160 -14.66 6.14 2.16
C GLU A 160 -13.31 6.59 2.73
N GLY A 161 -13.35 7.33 3.83
CA GLY A 161 -12.15 7.91 4.43
C GLY A 161 -11.54 9.12 3.71
N LEU A 162 -12.04 9.53 2.52
CA LEU A 162 -11.58 10.73 1.84
C LEU A 162 -12.20 12.00 2.43
N SER A 163 -11.37 12.97 2.78
CA SER A 163 -11.81 14.34 3.10
C SER A 163 -12.41 15.03 1.86
N ASP A 164 -13.17 16.10 2.07
CA ASP A 164 -13.70 16.87 0.94
C ASP A 164 -12.60 17.57 0.13
N GLU A 165 -11.46 17.84 0.75
CA GLU A 165 -10.26 18.37 0.08
C GLU A 165 -9.64 17.30 -0.81
N ASP A 166 -9.51 16.05 -0.32
CA ASP A 166 -9.01 14.93 -1.11
C ASP A 166 -9.94 14.58 -2.27
N LYS A 167 -11.26 14.59 -2.06
CA LYS A 167 -12.23 14.37 -3.16
C LYS A 167 -12.08 15.40 -4.27
N LYS A 168 -11.80 16.67 -3.93
CA LYS A 168 -11.50 17.73 -4.90
C LYS A 168 -10.15 17.52 -5.58
N ARG A 169 -9.11 17.27 -4.81
CA ARG A 169 -7.75 17.02 -5.30
C ARG A 169 -7.73 15.84 -6.27
N LEU A 170 -8.29 14.70 -5.86
CA LEU A 170 -8.34 13.47 -6.66
C LEU A 170 -9.43 13.48 -7.75
N ARG A 171 -10.21 14.56 -7.86
CA ARG A 171 -11.32 14.72 -8.82
C ARG A 171 -12.27 13.52 -8.84
N THR A 172 -12.59 12.98 -7.66
CA THR A 172 -13.45 11.80 -7.53
C THR A 172 -14.93 12.13 -7.51
N GLY A 173 -15.29 13.42 -7.39
CA GLY A 173 -16.67 13.85 -7.25
C GLY A 173 -17.30 13.45 -5.92
N SER A 174 -18.63 13.68 -5.82
CA SER A 174 -19.42 13.42 -4.60
C SER A 174 -20.54 12.39 -4.83
N ALA A 175 -20.47 11.58 -5.90
CA ALA A 175 -21.50 10.57 -6.17
C ALA A 175 -21.57 9.56 -5.00
N GLU A 176 -22.77 9.28 -4.54
CA GLU A 176 -23.04 8.25 -3.54
C GLU A 176 -23.04 6.86 -4.19
N GLY A 177 -22.71 5.84 -3.38
CA GLY A 177 -22.63 4.44 -3.79
C GLY A 177 -21.21 4.01 -4.13
N LYS A 178 -20.97 2.71 -4.01
CA LYS A 178 -19.70 2.04 -4.36
C LYS A 178 -19.90 1.28 -5.67
N ARG A 179 -18.98 1.44 -6.62
CA ARG A 179 -18.93 0.68 -7.86
C ARG A 179 -17.52 0.21 -8.12
N THR A 180 -17.41 -0.88 -8.85
CA THR A 180 -16.12 -1.34 -9.33
C THR A 180 -15.84 -0.77 -10.71
N ASP A 181 -14.68 -0.15 -10.86
CA ASP A 181 -14.20 0.34 -12.16
C ASP A 181 -13.25 -0.63 -12.84
N SER A 182 -12.58 -1.48 -12.06
CA SER A 182 -11.70 -2.55 -12.54
C SER A 182 -11.90 -3.81 -11.70
N VAL A 183 -11.96 -4.96 -12.38
CA VAL A 183 -12.03 -6.30 -11.79
C VAL A 183 -11.02 -7.17 -12.50
N MET A 184 -10.14 -7.83 -11.75
CA MET A 184 -9.09 -8.68 -12.31
C MET A 184 -9.01 -9.98 -11.50
N ILE A 185 -8.71 -11.09 -12.16
CA ILE A 185 -8.32 -12.33 -11.52
C ILE A 185 -6.82 -12.49 -11.71
N LEU A 186 -6.09 -12.66 -10.63
CA LEU A 186 -4.70 -13.11 -10.65
C LEU A 186 -4.67 -14.57 -10.19
N HIS A 187 -4.25 -15.44 -11.08
CA HIS A 187 -3.96 -16.83 -10.77
C HIS A 187 -2.47 -17.00 -10.50
N THR A 188 -2.12 -17.72 -9.45
CA THR A 188 -0.74 -18.06 -9.08
C THR A 188 -0.59 -19.57 -8.98
N GLY A 189 0.44 -20.12 -9.61
CA GLY A 189 0.72 -21.55 -9.63
C GLY A 189 2.12 -21.82 -10.15
N ASP A 190 2.46 -23.11 -10.27
CA ASP A 190 3.80 -23.57 -10.69
C ASP A 190 4.14 -23.18 -12.14
N ASN A 191 3.11 -23.01 -12.98
CA ASN A 191 3.26 -22.63 -14.40
C ASN A 191 3.35 -21.11 -14.64
N GLY A 192 3.49 -20.34 -13.58
CA GLY A 192 3.66 -18.90 -13.58
C GLY A 192 2.34 -18.14 -13.47
N PRO A 193 2.41 -16.85 -13.07
CA PRO A 193 1.23 -16.06 -12.79
C PRO A 193 0.47 -15.66 -14.05
N THR A 194 -0.85 -15.67 -13.97
CA THR A 194 -1.73 -15.20 -15.04
C THR A 194 -2.69 -14.14 -14.52
N LEU A 195 -2.63 -12.94 -15.10
CA LEU A 195 -3.51 -11.81 -14.79
C LEU A 195 -4.58 -11.65 -15.87
N ILE A 196 -5.83 -11.78 -15.48
CA ILE A 196 -7.00 -11.72 -16.37
C ILE A 196 -7.86 -10.55 -15.98
N SER A 197 -8.00 -9.57 -16.86
CA SER A 197 -8.94 -8.47 -16.64
C SER A 197 -10.35 -8.85 -17.09
N LEU A 198 -11.32 -8.60 -16.22
CA LEU A 198 -12.74 -8.75 -16.48
C LEU A 198 -13.32 -7.36 -16.78
N PRO A 199 -13.71 -7.07 -18.03
CA PRO A 199 -14.30 -5.79 -18.33
C PRO A 199 -15.56 -5.55 -17.48
N ARG A 200 -15.67 -4.37 -16.86
CA ARG A 200 -16.78 -4.01 -15.98
C ARG A 200 -18.16 -4.07 -16.65
N ASP A 201 -18.20 -3.86 -17.98
CA ASP A 201 -19.39 -3.93 -18.81
C ASP A 201 -19.67 -5.35 -19.34
N SER A 202 -18.99 -6.37 -18.82
CA SER A 202 -19.26 -7.78 -19.10
C SER A 202 -20.68 -8.14 -18.75
N ASN A 203 -21.38 -8.83 -19.67
CA ASN A 203 -22.73 -9.33 -19.45
C ASN A 203 -22.66 -10.62 -18.64
N VAL A 204 -23.11 -10.57 -17.40
CA VAL A 204 -23.05 -11.70 -16.46
C VAL A 204 -24.42 -11.99 -15.87
N GLU A 205 -24.67 -13.23 -15.52
CA GLU A 205 -25.88 -13.64 -14.83
C GLU A 205 -25.71 -13.49 -13.32
N ILE A 206 -26.70 -12.90 -12.64
CA ILE A 206 -26.78 -12.89 -11.18
C ILE A 206 -27.33 -14.24 -10.72
N PRO A 207 -26.51 -15.05 -10.01
CA PRO A 207 -26.94 -16.34 -9.50
C PRO A 207 -27.79 -16.22 -8.23
N THR A 208 -28.22 -17.36 -7.68
CA THR A 208 -28.68 -17.41 -6.29
C THR A 208 -27.55 -16.97 -5.36
N PHE A 209 -27.86 -16.07 -4.43
CA PHE A 209 -26.91 -15.56 -3.47
C PHE A 209 -27.54 -15.31 -2.09
N LYS A 210 -26.69 -15.25 -1.09
CA LYS A 210 -27.06 -14.86 0.29
C LYS A 210 -26.73 -13.39 0.47
N GLY A 211 -27.73 -12.56 0.79
CA GLY A 211 -27.51 -11.13 1.00
C GLY A 211 -26.53 -10.87 2.15
N SER A 212 -25.54 -10.01 1.91
CA SER A 212 -24.42 -9.73 2.82
C SER A 212 -24.87 -9.18 4.17
N GLU A 213 -25.84 -8.25 4.16
CA GLU A 213 -26.41 -7.63 5.36
C GLU A 213 -27.65 -8.39 5.88
N SER A 214 -28.54 -8.79 4.98
CA SER A 214 -29.82 -9.39 5.36
C SER A 214 -29.73 -10.86 5.77
N GLY A 215 -28.70 -11.58 5.30
CA GLY A 215 -28.54 -13.03 5.44
C GLY A 215 -29.60 -13.87 4.72
N LYS A 216 -30.51 -13.22 3.96
CA LYS A 216 -31.58 -13.90 3.19
C LYS A 216 -31.04 -14.47 1.90
N ILE A 217 -31.66 -15.58 1.47
CA ILE A 217 -31.35 -16.15 0.15
C ILE A 217 -32.22 -15.47 -0.91
N TYR A 218 -31.56 -14.92 -1.92
CA TYR A 218 -32.17 -14.35 -3.12
C TYR A 218 -31.98 -15.36 -4.26
N GLN A 219 -33.09 -15.81 -4.83
CA GLN A 219 -33.05 -16.81 -5.90
C GLN A 219 -32.61 -16.19 -7.23
N GLY A 220 -31.70 -16.85 -7.91
CA GLY A 220 -31.30 -16.48 -9.27
C GLY A 220 -32.49 -16.61 -10.22
N THR A 221 -32.70 -15.59 -11.03
CA THR A 221 -33.80 -15.52 -12.02
C THR A 221 -33.30 -15.56 -13.45
N GLY A 222 -32.02 -15.82 -13.66
CA GLY A 222 -31.39 -15.72 -15.00
C GLY A 222 -31.19 -14.27 -15.46
N ARG A 223 -31.29 -13.31 -14.54
CA ARG A 223 -31.13 -11.87 -14.81
C ARG A 223 -29.70 -11.56 -15.25
N GLN A 224 -29.59 -10.96 -16.44
CA GLN A 224 -28.32 -10.53 -16.99
C GLN A 224 -28.07 -9.06 -16.64
N VAL A 225 -26.88 -8.76 -16.13
CA VAL A 225 -26.44 -7.41 -15.73
C VAL A 225 -25.00 -7.18 -16.17
N LYS A 226 -24.53 -5.92 -16.07
CA LYS A 226 -23.10 -5.62 -16.13
C LYS A 226 -22.40 -6.10 -14.88
N LEU A 227 -21.17 -6.60 -15.02
CA LEU A 227 -20.40 -7.14 -13.89
C LEU A 227 -20.29 -6.16 -12.70
N ASN A 228 -20.06 -4.87 -12.99
CA ASN A 228 -19.97 -3.86 -11.93
C ASN A 228 -21.29 -3.60 -11.19
N ALA A 229 -22.43 -4.01 -11.76
CA ALA A 229 -23.72 -3.90 -11.09
C ALA A 229 -23.88 -4.93 -9.97
N ALA A 230 -23.25 -6.10 -10.09
CA ALA A 230 -23.25 -7.10 -9.01
C ALA A 230 -22.64 -6.54 -7.72
N TYR A 231 -21.50 -5.84 -7.82
CA TYR A 231 -20.89 -5.18 -6.67
C TYR A 231 -21.78 -4.07 -6.10
N ALA A 232 -22.39 -3.26 -6.96
CA ALA A 232 -23.25 -2.16 -6.52
C ALA A 232 -24.53 -2.65 -5.83
N GLU A 233 -24.99 -3.89 -6.12
CA GLU A 233 -26.23 -4.47 -5.59
C GLU A 233 -26.06 -5.03 -4.18
N ASP A 234 -25.01 -5.81 -3.91
CA ASP A 234 -24.80 -6.45 -2.59
C ASP A 234 -23.30 -6.63 -2.23
N GLY A 235 -22.43 -5.78 -2.78
CA GLY A 235 -21.03 -5.68 -2.37
C GLY A 235 -20.12 -6.79 -2.88
N PRO A 236 -18.99 -6.99 -2.15
CA PRO A 236 -17.91 -7.90 -2.56
C PRO A 236 -18.36 -9.35 -2.67
N GLU A 237 -19.16 -9.84 -1.71
CA GLU A 237 -19.60 -11.25 -1.67
C GLU A 237 -20.44 -11.60 -2.90
N LEU A 238 -21.36 -10.70 -3.32
CA LEU A 238 -22.13 -10.92 -4.54
C LEU A 238 -21.25 -10.83 -5.81
N LEU A 239 -20.27 -9.93 -5.82
CA LEU A 239 -19.33 -9.86 -6.94
C LEU A 239 -18.55 -11.18 -7.08
N VAL A 240 -17.98 -11.70 -5.98
CA VAL A 240 -17.27 -12.99 -5.97
C VAL A 240 -18.20 -14.11 -6.45
N ARG A 241 -19.39 -14.22 -5.86
CA ARG A 241 -20.39 -15.23 -6.26
C ARG A 241 -20.72 -15.17 -7.74
N THR A 242 -20.88 -13.94 -8.28
CA THR A 242 -21.19 -13.71 -9.70
C THR A 242 -20.03 -14.11 -10.61
N VAL A 243 -18.79 -13.77 -10.23
CA VAL A 243 -17.59 -14.19 -10.98
C VAL A 243 -17.46 -15.70 -10.97
N GLU A 244 -17.53 -16.34 -9.81
CA GLU A 244 -17.43 -17.80 -9.67
C GLU A 244 -18.51 -18.52 -10.48
N PHE A 245 -19.77 -18.06 -10.44
CA PHE A 245 -20.88 -18.68 -11.16
C PHE A 245 -20.70 -18.61 -12.68
N ASN A 246 -20.27 -17.44 -13.20
CA ASN A 246 -20.17 -17.22 -14.65
C ASN A 246 -18.87 -17.78 -15.24
N THR A 247 -17.85 -18.00 -14.45
CA THR A 247 -16.56 -18.59 -14.90
C THR A 247 -16.46 -20.06 -14.57
N GLY A 248 -16.96 -20.49 -13.40
CA GLY A 248 -16.67 -21.80 -12.81
C GLY A 248 -15.33 -21.87 -12.09
N LEU A 249 -14.64 -20.74 -11.90
CA LEU A 249 -13.36 -20.63 -11.21
C LEU A 249 -13.59 -20.30 -9.73
N HIS A 250 -12.99 -21.05 -8.82
CA HIS A 250 -13.01 -20.74 -7.38
C HIS A 250 -12.10 -19.55 -7.08
N ILE A 251 -12.58 -18.58 -6.29
CA ILE A 251 -11.80 -17.40 -5.86
C ILE A 251 -11.34 -17.63 -4.42
N ASP A 252 -10.05 -17.82 -4.20
CA ASP A 252 -9.50 -18.07 -2.87
C ASP A 252 -9.46 -16.81 -2.02
N HIS A 253 -9.06 -15.67 -2.62
CA HIS A 253 -8.88 -14.41 -1.92
C HIS A 253 -9.50 -13.23 -2.65
N TYR A 254 -9.91 -12.26 -1.86
CA TYR A 254 -10.46 -11.00 -2.35
C TYR A 254 -9.60 -9.83 -1.87
N VAL A 255 -9.24 -8.93 -2.78
CA VAL A 255 -8.50 -7.70 -2.48
C VAL A 255 -9.13 -6.52 -3.17
N GLU A 256 -9.49 -5.50 -2.41
CA GLU A 256 -10.06 -4.27 -2.94
C GLU A 256 -9.20 -3.06 -2.56
N ILE A 257 -9.09 -2.13 -3.50
CA ILE A 257 -8.45 -0.85 -3.31
C ILE A 257 -9.36 0.27 -3.78
N GLY A 258 -9.64 1.24 -2.90
CA GLY A 258 -10.37 2.46 -3.23
C GLY A 258 -9.44 3.56 -3.78
N PHE A 259 -10.03 4.63 -4.31
CA PHE A 259 -9.28 5.74 -4.90
C PHE A 259 -8.28 6.39 -3.95
N GLY A 260 -8.68 6.61 -2.70
CA GLY A 260 -7.80 7.19 -1.68
C GLY A 260 -6.63 6.28 -1.36
N GLY A 261 -6.91 5.00 -1.14
CA GLY A 261 -5.91 3.99 -0.87
C GLY A 261 -4.89 3.85 -1.98
N PHE A 262 -5.35 3.83 -3.23
CA PHE A 262 -4.47 3.80 -4.39
C PHE A 262 -3.52 5.01 -4.44
N ALA A 263 -4.03 6.23 -4.28
CA ALA A 263 -3.21 7.43 -4.27
C ALA A 263 -2.18 7.42 -3.11
N ASN A 264 -2.60 7.00 -1.91
CA ASN A 264 -1.73 6.91 -0.74
C ASN A 264 -0.59 5.92 -0.92
N ILE A 265 -0.84 4.75 -1.53
CA ILE A 265 0.21 3.77 -1.84
C ILE A 265 1.24 4.37 -2.80
N VAL A 266 0.79 5.02 -3.86
CA VAL A 266 1.68 5.66 -4.86
C VAL A 266 2.53 6.74 -4.22
N ASP A 267 1.95 7.60 -3.39
CA ASP A 267 2.67 8.67 -2.70
C ASP A 267 3.67 8.10 -1.68
N ALA A 268 3.31 7.03 -0.97
CA ALA A 268 4.19 6.38 0.01
C ALA A 268 5.44 5.74 -0.61
N VAL A 269 5.36 5.25 -1.84
CA VAL A 269 6.54 4.73 -2.59
C VAL A 269 7.36 5.84 -3.23
N GLY A 270 6.90 7.10 -3.18
CA GLY A 270 7.56 8.25 -3.77
C GLY A 270 7.24 8.46 -5.25
N GLY A 271 6.07 7.98 -5.70
CA GLY A 271 5.62 8.02 -7.08
C GLY A 271 6.02 6.80 -7.90
N VAL A 272 5.43 6.63 -9.07
CA VAL A 272 5.68 5.50 -9.99
C VAL A 272 6.20 6.02 -11.32
N GLU A 273 7.36 5.51 -11.76
CA GLU A 273 7.92 5.84 -13.07
C GLU A 273 7.13 5.13 -14.17
N MET A 274 6.58 5.91 -15.09
CA MET A 274 5.83 5.44 -16.24
C MET A 274 6.40 5.99 -17.54
N ASP A 275 6.46 5.14 -18.57
CA ASP A 275 6.74 5.57 -19.93
C ASP A 275 5.43 5.77 -20.68
N ILE A 276 5.07 7.02 -20.90
CA ILE A 276 3.84 7.46 -21.56
C ILE A 276 4.04 7.43 -23.06
N PRO A 277 3.32 6.59 -23.83
CA PRO A 277 3.60 6.37 -25.25
C PRO A 277 3.22 7.56 -26.14
N GLN A 278 2.28 8.38 -25.71
CA GLN A 278 1.77 9.55 -26.44
C GLN A 278 1.26 10.62 -25.48
N ASP A 279 1.06 11.85 -25.95
CA ASP A 279 0.42 12.90 -25.18
C ASP A 279 -1.02 12.48 -24.81
N ILE A 280 -1.37 12.60 -23.52
CA ILE A 280 -2.68 12.23 -22.99
C ILE A 280 -3.28 13.47 -22.34
N LYS A 281 -4.45 13.90 -22.81
CA LYS A 281 -5.22 14.98 -22.21
C LYS A 281 -6.67 14.56 -22.04
N ASP A 282 -7.07 14.31 -20.79
CA ASP A 282 -8.43 13.90 -20.45
C ASP A 282 -8.96 14.76 -19.29
N THR A 283 -9.82 15.71 -19.61
CA THR A 283 -10.39 16.64 -18.62
C THR A 283 -11.28 15.96 -17.59
N LYS A 284 -11.85 14.79 -17.90
CA LYS A 284 -12.74 14.07 -16.98
C LYS A 284 -11.94 13.31 -15.91
N SER A 285 -10.85 12.68 -16.28
CA SER A 285 -9.95 12.04 -15.31
C SER A 285 -9.00 13.04 -14.65
N GLY A 286 -8.74 14.19 -15.30
CA GLY A 286 -7.75 15.17 -14.90
C GLY A 286 -6.36 14.91 -15.45
N ALA A 287 -6.22 13.93 -16.35
CA ALA A 287 -4.95 13.58 -16.96
C ALA A 287 -4.47 14.68 -17.93
N ASP A 288 -3.22 15.12 -17.77
CA ASP A 288 -2.50 15.99 -18.71
C ASP A 288 -1.02 15.59 -18.73
N PHE A 289 -0.72 14.54 -19.52
CA PHE A 289 0.61 13.93 -19.58
C PHE A 289 1.25 14.14 -20.94
N LYS A 290 2.55 14.39 -20.94
CA LYS A 290 3.37 14.40 -22.14
C LYS A 290 3.94 13.02 -22.44
N LYS A 291 4.21 12.75 -23.70
CA LYS A 291 4.96 11.55 -24.11
C LYS A 291 6.32 11.48 -23.42
N GLY A 292 6.71 10.28 -22.97
CA GLY A 292 8.01 9.99 -22.39
C GLY A 292 7.95 9.53 -20.95
N LYS A 293 9.12 9.37 -20.33
CA LYS A 293 9.24 8.92 -18.95
C LYS A 293 8.89 10.02 -17.98
N GLN A 294 7.97 9.71 -17.04
CA GLN A 294 7.50 10.61 -16.00
C GLN A 294 7.30 9.82 -14.70
N THR A 295 7.54 10.46 -13.56
CA THR A 295 7.19 9.90 -12.26
C THR A 295 5.84 10.47 -11.86
N LEU A 296 4.83 9.61 -11.73
CA LEU A 296 3.47 9.99 -11.39
C LEU A 296 3.28 9.89 -9.88
N ASN A 297 2.83 10.96 -9.24
CA ASN A 297 2.35 10.95 -7.86
C ASN A 297 0.96 10.32 -7.75
N GLY A 298 0.37 10.22 -6.53
CA GLY A 298 -0.91 9.55 -6.33
C GLY A 298 -2.09 10.17 -7.10
N GLU A 299 -2.15 11.49 -7.22
CA GLU A 299 -3.17 12.20 -8.00
C GLU A 299 -3.01 11.92 -9.50
N GLU A 300 -1.80 12.07 -10.01
CA GLU A 300 -1.46 11.83 -11.42
C GLU A 300 -1.66 10.36 -11.79
N ALA A 301 -1.24 9.45 -10.94
CA ALA A 301 -1.44 8.03 -11.12
C ALA A 301 -2.93 7.66 -11.20
N LEU A 302 -3.75 8.21 -10.29
CA LEU A 302 -5.19 7.99 -10.31
C LEU A 302 -5.83 8.58 -11.57
N ALA A 303 -5.39 9.75 -12.02
CA ALA A 303 -5.83 10.35 -13.28
C ALA A 303 -5.45 9.46 -14.48
N PHE A 304 -4.22 8.91 -14.48
CA PHE A 304 -3.73 8.03 -15.55
C PHE A 304 -4.56 6.75 -15.68
N VAL A 305 -4.79 6.02 -14.58
CA VAL A 305 -5.54 4.73 -14.61
C VAL A 305 -7.04 4.91 -14.88
N ARG A 306 -7.57 6.13 -14.73
CA ARG A 306 -8.97 6.49 -15.03
C ARG A 306 -9.18 7.04 -16.42
N THR A 307 -8.11 7.34 -17.16
CA THR A 307 -8.18 7.92 -18.50
C THR A 307 -8.89 6.98 -19.49
N ARG A 308 -9.87 7.52 -20.22
CA ARG A 308 -10.66 6.80 -21.24
C ARG A 308 -10.75 7.55 -22.56
N TYR A 309 -11.09 8.82 -22.47
CA TYR A 309 -11.54 9.60 -23.63
C TYR A 309 -10.41 10.07 -24.53
N ALA A 310 -9.18 10.01 -24.06
CA ALA A 310 -7.98 10.35 -24.83
C ALA A 310 -7.34 9.15 -25.53
N LEU A 311 -7.95 7.96 -25.44
CA LEU A 311 -7.40 6.71 -25.97
C LEU A 311 -8.29 6.14 -27.07
N PRO A 312 -7.72 5.68 -28.21
CA PRO A 312 -8.48 5.17 -29.35
C PRO A 312 -9.36 3.95 -29.04
N GLY A 313 -8.87 3.05 -28.18
CA GLY A 313 -9.58 1.82 -27.76
C GLY A 313 -10.44 2.00 -26.51
N SER A 314 -10.59 3.23 -25.99
CA SER A 314 -11.46 3.58 -24.86
C SER A 314 -11.27 2.67 -23.62
N ASP A 315 -12.19 1.74 -23.36
CA ASP A 315 -12.21 0.92 -22.15
C ASP A 315 -11.13 -0.18 -22.13
N LEU A 316 -10.80 -0.75 -23.28
CA LEU A 316 -9.75 -1.77 -23.40
C LEU A 316 -8.36 -1.17 -23.19
N ASP A 317 -8.11 0.03 -23.72
CA ASP A 317 -6.83 0.72 -23.52
C ASP A 317 -6.67 1.16 -22.06
N ARG A 318 -7.78 1.55 -21.41
CA ARG A 318 -7.76 1.81 -19.95
C ARG A 318 -7.32 0.57 -19.18
N THR A 319 -7.88 -0.59 -19.50
CA THR A 319 -7.52 -1.85 -18.84
C THR A 319 -6.03 -2.16 -19.01
N LYS A 320 -5.47 -1.98 -20.21
CA LYS A 320 -4.02 -2.14 -20.46
C LYS A 320 -3.18 -1.16 -19.65
N ASN A 321 -3.62 0.09 -19.54
CA ASN A 321 -2.94 1.09 -18.72
C ASN A 321 -2.97 0.76 -17.23
N GLN A 322 -4.10 0.23 -16.74
CA GLN A 322 -4.20 -0.24 -15.35
C GLN A 322 -3.25 -1.40 -15.08
N GLN A 323 -3.22 -2.42 -15.95
CA GLN A 323 -2.28 -3.53 -15.84
C GLN A 323 -0.82 -3.04 -15.85
N LYS A 324 -0.48 -2.18 -16.83
CA LYS A 324 0.88 -1.60 -16.94
C LYS A 324 1.26 -0.79 -15.70
N PHE A 325 0.33 -0.02 -15.16
CA PHE A 325 0.58 0.78 -13.96
C PHE A 325 0.76 -0.09 -12.72
N LEU A 326 -0.13 -1.06 -12.47
CA LEU A 326 -0.01 -1.98 -11.33
C LEU A 326 1.30 -2.74 -11.36
N SER A 327 1.70 -3.13 -12.55
CA SER A 327 2.96 -3.78 -12.82
C SER A 327 4.17 -2.90 -12.47
N ALA A 328 4.14 -1.64 -12.87
CA ALA A 328 5.20 -0.67 -12.55
C ALA A 328 5.25 -0.37 -11.05
N LEU A 329 4.09 -0.22 -10.40
CA LEU A 329 3.97 -0.01 -8.96
C LEU A 329 4.57 -1.19 -8.18
N ALA A 330 4.22 -2.43 -8.52
CA ALA A 330 4.76 -3.63 -7.89
C ALA A 330 6.29 -3.69 -8.03
N SER A 331 6.82 -3.36 -9.21
CA SER A 331 8.26 -3.29 -9.46
C SER A 331 8.95 -2.20 -8.64
N GLN A 332 8.33 -1.04 -8.49
CA GLN A 332 8.85 0.08 -7.70
C GLN A 332 8.91 -0.24 -6.21
N VAL A 333 7.86 -0.85 -5.65
CA VAL A 333 7.82 -1.28 -4.24
C VAL A 333 8.90 -2.32 -3.95
N ALA A 334 9.12 -3.27 -4.87
CA ALA A 334 10.08 -4.36 -4.71
C ALA A 334 11.56 -3.95 -4.93
N THR A 335 11.88 -2.65 -5.00
CA THR A 335 13.27 -2.23 -5.16
C THR A 335 14.09 -2.47 -3.89
N PRO A 336 15.38 -2.85 -3.99
CA PRO A 336 16.25 -3.00 -2.84
C PRO A 336 16.33 -1.74 -1.97
N SER A 337 16.22 -0.57 -2.57
CA SER A 337 16.22 0.72 -1.86
C SER A 337 14.98 0.93 -0.98
N THR A 338 13.87 0.30 -1.30
CA THR A 338 12.65 0.32 -0.47
C THR A 338 12.70 -0.78 0.58
N VAL A 339 13.00 -2.02 0.17
CA VAL A 339 12.94 -3.20 1.05
C VAL A 339 14.03 -3.17 2.14
N LEU A 340 15.24 -2.71 1.82
CA LEU A 340 16.37 -2.67 2.77
C LEU A 340 16.40 -1.40 3.63
N ASN A 341 15.57 -0.41 3.35
CA ASN A 341 15.51 0.84 4.11
C ASN A 341 14.26 0.86 5.01
N PRO A 342 14.38 0.66 6.34
CA PRO A 342 13.22 0.64 7.24
C PRO A 342 12.43 1.95 7.23
N PHE A 343 13.07 3.10 6.99
CA PHE A 343 12.39 4.40 6.90
C PHE A 343 11.54 4.57 5.63
N ARG A 344 11.71 3.70 4.64
CA ARG A 344 10.84 3.62 3.46
C ARG A 344 9.89 2.42 3.55
N LEU A 345 10.41 1.27 3.98
CA LEU A 345 9.64 0.04 4.07
C LEU A 345 8.40 0.18 4.97
N TYR A 346 8.57 0.64 6.22
CA TYR A 346 7.45 0.72 7.16
C TYR A 346 6.34 1.71 6.73
N PRO A 347 6.64 2.94 6.28
CA PRO A 347 5.61 3.83 5.74
C PRO A 347 4.91 3.26 4.51
N THR A 348 5.65 2.66 3.56
CA THR A 348 5.09 2.05 2.36
C THR A 348 4.20 0.85 2.70
N MET A 349 4.66 -0.05 3.57
CA MET A 349 3.85 -1.17 4.05
C MET A 349 2.60 -0.69 4.79
N GLY A 350 2.75 0.28 5.70
CA GLY A 350 1.62 0.83 6.45
C GLY A 350 0.57 1.43 5.51
N ALA A 351 0.99 2.30 4.59
CA ALA A 351 0.08 2.90 3.61
C ALA A 351 -0.60 1.83 2.74
N GLY A 352 0.16 0.79 2.32
CA GLY A 352 -0.38 -0.32 1.55
C GLY A 352 -1.45 -1.09 2.32
N LEU A 353 -1.08 -1.60 3.50
CA LEU A 353 -1.96 -2.45 4.30
C LEU A 353 -3.22 -1.72 4.78
N ASP A 354 -3.09 -0.46 5.23
CA ASP A 354 -4.23 0.37 5.67
C ASP A 354 -5.18 0.75 4.51
N SER A 355 -4.71 0.64 3.26
CA SER A 355 -5.46 1.04 2.05
C SER A 355 -6.19 -0.12 1.37
N LEU A 356 -5.90 -1.34 1.75
CA LEU A 356 -6.50 -2.54 1.16
C LEU A 356 -7.63 -3.05 2.06
N ILE A 357 -8.75 -3.40 1.43
CA ILE A 357 -9.81 -4.21 2.03
C ILE A 357 -9.62 -5.64 1.53
N VAL A 358 -9.52 -6.60 2.45
CA VAL A 358 -9.25 -8.00 2.11
C VAL A 358 -10.28 -8.94 2.73
N ASP A 359 -10.30 -10.19 2.25
CA ASP A 359 -11.10 -11.21 2.88
C ASP A 359 -10.54 -11.63 4.26
N LYS A 360 -11.39 -12.24 5.07
CA LYS A 360 -11.08 -12.61 6.46
C LYS A 360 -9.97 -13.65 6.59
N GLU A 361 -9.79 -14.49 5.58
CA GLU A 361 -8.81 -15.57 5.58
C GLU A 361 -7.45 -15.11 5.01
N MET A 362 -7.42 -13.93 4.37
CA MET A 362 -6.20 -13.35 3.79
C MET A 362 -5.14 -13.10 4.85
N GLY A 363 -3.99 -13.74 4.70
CA GLY A 363 -2.80 -13.51 5.52
C GLY A 363 -1.76 -12.64 4.81
N LEU A 364 -0.72 -12.27 5.56
CA LEU A 364 0.41 -11.49 4.99
C LEU A 364 1.19 -12.29 3.94
N PHE A 365 1.23 -13.63 4.06
CA PHE A 365 1.92 -14.47 3.10
C PHE A 365 1.16 -14.56 1.78
N ASP A 366 -0.19 -14.64 1.83
CA ASP A 366 -1.04 -14.63 0.64
C ASP A 366 -0.94 -13.28 -0.09
N LEU A 367 -0.93 -12.18 0.68
CA LEU A 367 -0.73 -10.85 0.12
C LEU A 367 0.67 -10.68 -0.51
N ALA A 368 1.70 -11.26 0.10
CA ALA A 368 3.05 -11.25 -0.45
C ALA A 368 3.13 -12.10 -1.73
N ASP A 369 2.50 -13.27 -1.76
CA ASP A 369 2.42 -14.12 -2.95
C ASP A 369 1.72 -13.39 -4.09
N MET A 370 0.55 -12.79 -3.83
CA MET A 370 -0.16 -11.95 -4.80
C MET A 370 0.74 -10.84 -5.36
N PHE A 371 1.47 -10.14 -4.49
CA PHE A 371 2.35 -9.05 -4.89
C PHE A 371 3.54 -9.53 -5.75
N TRP A 372 4.20 -10.64 -5.38
CA TRP A 372 5.30 -11.20 -6.14
C TRP A 372 4.84 -11.75 -7.49
N SER A 373 3.68 -12.38 -7.53
CA SER A 373 3.06 -12.87 -8.76
C SER A 373 2.67 -11.74 -9.71
N MET A 374 2.11 -10.63 -9.18
CA MET A 374 1.86 -9.42 -9.95
C MET A 374 3.15 -8.85 -10.56
N LYS A 375 4.25 -8.86 -9.79
CA LYS A 375 5.57 -8.46 -10.27
C LYS A 375 6.08 -9.41 -11.35
N GLY A 376 5.86 -10.72 -11.22
CA GLY A 376 6.22 -11.74 -12.23
C GLY A 376 5.52 -11.50 -13.56
N VAL A 377 4.22 -11.19 -13.54
CA VAL A 377 3.48 -10.77 -14.76
C VAL A 377 4.16 -9.58 -15.44
N SER A 378 4.63 -8.61 -14.65
CA SER A 378 5.35 -7.43 -15.18
C SER A 378 6.70 -7.75 -15.79
N GLY A 379 7.41 -8.67 -15.17
CA GLY A 379 8.75 -9.11 -15.58
C GLY A 379 8.75 -9.98 -16.84
N GLY A 380 7.58 -10.36 -17.35
CA GLY A 380 7.46 -11.27 -18.48
C GLY A 380 7.53 -12.74 -18.10
N GLU A 381 7.52 -13.06 -16.81
CA GLU A 381 7.47 -14.43 -16.27
C GLU A 381 6.04 -14.99 -16.23
N GLY A 382 5.03 -14.12 -16.47
CA GLY A 382 3.61 -14.46 -16.47
C GLY A 382 2.87 -13.98 -17.70
N THR A 383 1.57 -14.26 -17.72
CA THR A 383 0.65 -13.87 -18.79
C THR A 383 -0.29 -12.77 -18.32
N SER A 384 -0.51 -11.76 -19.16
CA SER A 384 -1.53 -10.72 -18.94
C SER A 384 -2.47 -10.69 -20.12
N MET A 385 -3.78 -10.81 -19.85
CA MET A 385 -4.81 -10.87 -20.88
C MET A 385 -6.14 -10.28 -20.43
N ASN A 386 -7.01 -9.99 -21.39
CA ASN A 386 -8.41 -9.72 -21.09
C ASN A 386 -9.21 -11.02 -21.12
N MET A 387 -10.35 -11.06 -20.41
CA MET A 387 -11.33 -12.13 -20.56
C MET A 387 -11.74 -12.27 -22.04
N PRO A 388 -11.68 -13.49 -22.62
CA PRO A 388 -12.01 -13.70 -24.03
C PRO A 388 -13.44 -13.26 -24.36
N LEU A 389 -13.59 -12.41 -25.37
CA LEU A 389 -14.87 -11.86 -25.79
C LEU A 389 -15.38 -12.55 -27.06
N ALA A 390 -16.70 -12.69 -27.16
CA ALA A 390 -17.42 -13.11 -28.39
C ALA A 390 -17.96 -11.90 -29.15
N GLY A 391 -17.95 -10.70 -28.56
CA GLY A 391 -18.49 -9.50 -29.17
C GLY A 391 -19.22 -8.63 -28.14
N SER A 392 -20.10 -7.75 -28.62
CA SER A 392 -20.91 -6.87 -27.77
C SER A 392 -22.36 -6.84 -28.23
N SER A 393 -23.28 -6.68 -27.27
CA SER A 393 -24.73 -6.54 -27.54
C SER A 393 -25.33 -5.55 -26.54
N GLY A 394 -26.03 -4.55 -27.06
CA GLY A 394 -26.74 -3.56 -26.24
C GLY A 394 -25.80 -2.79 -25.28
N GLY A 395 -24.53 -2.61 -25.64
CA GLY A 395 -23.53 -1.95 -24.77
C GLY A 395 -22.93 -2.84 -23.70
N ASN A 396 -23.23 -4.13 -23.68
CA ASN A 396 -22.65 -5.15 -22.83
C ASN A 396 -21.64 -5.98 -23.62
N LEU A 397 -20.56 -6.39 -22.99
CA LEU A 397 -19.55 -7.28 -23.56
C LEU A 397 -19.92 -8.73 -23.27
N LEU A 398 -19.93 -9.55 -24.31
CA LEU A 398 -20.30 -10.96 -24.22
C LEU A 398 -19.01 -11.81 -24.17
N TRP A 399 -18.90 -12.67 -23.16
CA TRP A 399 -17.77 -13.60 -23.07
C TRP A 399 -17.88 -14.74 -24.08
N ASN A 400 -16.74 -15.14 -24.64
CA ASN A 400 -16.65 -16.35 -25.45
C ASN A 400 -16.63 -17.58 -24.53
N LYS A 401 -17.78 -18.21 -24.35
CA LYS A 401 -17.99 -19.29 -23.37
C LYS A 401 -17.01 -20.45 -23.56
N ASP A 402 -16.69 -20.81 -24.80
CA ASP A 402 -15.80 -21.94 -25.08
C ASP A 402 -14.35 -21.60 -24.71
N LYS A 403 -13.87 -20.41 -25.10
CA LYS A 403 -12.53 -19.93 -24.69
C LYS A 403 -12.43 -19.72 -23.17
N VAL A 404 -13.49 -19.20 -22.52
CA VAL A 404 -13.53 -19.05 -21.05
C VAL A 404 -13.46 -20.41 -20.37
N LYS A 405 -14.23 -21.40 -20.83
CA LYS A 405 -14.17 -22.77 -20.30
C LYS A 405 -12.78 -23.38 -20.46
N GLN A 406 -12.15 -23.21 -21.62
CA GLN A 406 -10.76 -23.68 -21.85
C GLN A 406 -9.79 -22.98 -20.90
N LEU A 407 -9.88 -21.65 -20.75
CA LEU A 407 -9.06 -20.87 -19.84
C LEU A 407 -9.20 -21.36 -18.39
N VAL A 408 -10.44 -21.51 -17.91
CA VAL A 408 -10.71 -21.97 -16.54
C VAL A 408 -10.20 -23.40 -16.32
N ASN A 409 -10.34 -24.30 -17.30
CA ASN A 409 -9.75 -25.64 -17.18
C ASN A 409 -8.23 -25.59 -17.06
N GLN A 410 -7.56 -24.71 -17.81
CA GLN A 410 -6.10 -24.55 -17.72
C GLN A 410 -5.67 -23.99 -16.35
N LEU A 411 -6.41 -23.02 -15.81
CA LEU A 411 -6.15 -22.46 -14.48
C LEU A 411 -6.40 -23.51 -13.38
N ASN A 412 -7.53 -24.21 -13.43
CA ASN A 412 -7.86 -25.22 -12.40
C ASN A 412 -6.88 -26.39 -12.35
N ASN A 413 -6.19 -26.69 -13.45
CA ASN A 413 -5.15 -27.71 -13.51
C ASN A 413 -3.74 -27.13 -13.42
N ASP A 414 -3.60 -25.83 -13.13
CA ASP A 414 -2.34 -25.09 -13.18
C ASP A 414 -1.53 -25.38 -14.46
N GLU A 415 -2.20 -25.36 -15.60
CA GLU A 415 -1.58 -25.54 -16.91
C GLU A 415 -1.20 -24.19 -17.53
N LYS A 416 -0.20 -24.22 -18.41
CA LYS A 416 0.17 -23.02 -19.15
C LYS A 416 -1.02 -22.50 -19.99
N VAL A 417 -1.39 -21.25 -19.75
CA VAL A 417 -2.48 -20.59 -20.49
C VAL A 417 -2.10 -20.41 -21.96
N THR A 418 -2.88 -21.01 -22.84
CA THR A 418 -2.74 -20.92 -24.32
C THR A 418 -3.84 -20.11 -24.98
N VAL A 419 -4.89 -19.82 -24.23
CA VAL A 419 -6.00 -18.95 -24.68
C VAL A 419 -5.51 -17.51 -24.79
N THR A 420 -5.89 -16.85 -25.86
CA THR A 420 -5.63 -15.41 -26.03
C THR A 420 -6.91 -14.62 -25.81
N GLY A 421 -6.84 -13.58 -24.99
CA GLY A 421 -7.86 -12.54 -24.92
C GLY A 421 -7.73 -11.62 -26.13
N ASP A 422 -8.81 -11.39 -26.82
CA ASP A 422 -8.86 -10.48 -27.97
C ASP A 422 -8.92 -9.03 -27.51
#